data_463ba8c265f341d902dd34a0a9a4c354
#
_entry.id   463ba8c265f341d902dd34a0a9a4c354
#
_cell.length_a   1.000
_cell.length_b   1.000
_cell.length_c   1.000
_cell.angle_alpha   90.00
_cell.angle_beta   90.00
_cell.angle_gamma   90.00
#
_symmetry.space_group_name_H-M   'P 1'
#
loop_
_entity.id
_entity.type
_entity.pdbx_description
1 polymer ?
#
loop_
_entity_poly.entity_id
_entity_poly.type
_entity_poly.pdbx_seq_one_letter_code
_entity_poly.pdbx_strand_id
1 'polypeptide(L)'
;MAAITTLTVLLITYLSFPVKGVRVEGARMYDESSVADALADHASLLTLNRQLLEDRVESNVWVESAKVNESWKSGIVTVQVEERRPVLYAEADGREIILSSDGRELPGLGGASLDRMELDRDQVREILEFANMLHETGISLDSVDEIDGEGITTTVEGRSVIFSRAVSDRQAVALENIMAQHPDARVFDLRSPGRVVVGAPVQGNTKSDTRG
;
A
#
# COMPACT_ATOMS: atom_id res chain seq x y z
N MET A 1 9.57 42.87 -34.43
CA MET A 1 8.29 43.23 -33.80
C MET A 1 7.50 41.99 -33.42
N ALA A 2 7.18 41.05 -34.34
CA ALA A 2 6.41 39.84 -34.00
C ALA A 2 7.01 38.99 -32.86
N ALA A 3 8.32 38.74 -32.85
CA ALA A 3 8.99 37.95 -31.82
C ALA A 3 8.87 38.54 -30.39
N ILE A 4 8.96 39.86 -30.28
CA ILE A 4 8.84 40.59 -29.02
C ILE A 4 7.38 40.46 -28.50
N THR A 5 6.41 40.64 -29.39
CA THR A 5 5.00 40.53 -29.05
C THR A 5 4.66 39.11 -28.56
N THR A 6 5.17 38.08 -29.24
CA THR A 6 4.99 36.69 -28.85
C THR A 6 5.59 36.41 -27.46
N LEU A 7 6.83 36.87 -27.21
CA LEU A 7 7.49 36.68 -25.93
C LEU A 7 6.74 37.39 -24.79
N THR A 8 6.24 38.60 -25.03
CA THR A 8 5.47 39.38 -24.05
C THR A 8 4.15 38.67 -23.72
N VAL A 9 3.44 38.13 -24.71
CA VAL A 9 2.21 37.38 -24.51
C VAL A 9 2.49 36.10 -23.70
N LEU A 10 3.53 35.35 -24.04
CA LEU A 10 3.95 34.17 -23.29
C LEU A 10 4.27 34.48 -21.83
N LEU A 11 5.00 35.55 -21.58
CA LEU A 11 5.36 36.01 -20.24
C LEU A 11 4.12 36.40 -19.42
N ILE A 12 3.20 37.15 -20.01
CA ILE A 12 1.95 37.56 -19.36
C ILE A 12 1.12 36.33 -19.04
N THR A 13 1.00 35.39 -19.98
CA THR A 13 0.27 34.13 -19.76
C THR A 13 0.89 33.30 -18.64
N TYR A 14 2.21 33.16 -18.62
CA TYR A 14 2.95 32.49 -17.56
C TYR A 14 2.69 33.10 -16.18
N LEU A 15 2.74 34.42 -16.04
CA LEU A 15 2.51 35.16 -14.82
C LEU A 15 1.03 35.20 -14.39
N SER A 16 0.10 34.89 -15.31
CA SER A 16 -1.34 34.92 -15.02
C SER A 16 -1.82 33.69 -14.24
N PHE A 17 -1.05 32.60 -14.21
CA PHE A 17 -1.42 31.36 -13.56
C PHE A 17 -0.33 30.87 -12.57
N PRO A 18 0.02 31.68 -11.55
CA PRO A 18 1.03 31.30 -10.58
C PRO A 18 0.55 30.15 -9.69
N VAL A 19 1.45 29.27 -9.27
CA VAL A 19 1.24 28.36 -8.15
C VAL A 19 1.24 29.20 -6.87
N LYS A 20 0.08 29.26 -6.19
CA LYS A 20 -0.11 30.05 -4.95
C LYS A 20 0.03 29.22 -3.69
N GLY A 21 -0.10 27.92 -3.82
CA GLY A 21 0.03 27.02 -2.68
C GLY A 21 -0.11 25.56 -3.08
N VAL A 22 0.33 24.73 -2.17
CA VAL A 22 0.28 23.27 -2.26
C VAL A 22 -0.57 22.75 -1.11
N ARG A 23 -1.34 21.72 -1.37
CA ARG A 23 -2.08 20.96 -0.37
C ARG A 23 -1.77 19.48 -0.57
N VAL A 24 -1.38 18.80 0.48
CA VAL A 24 -1.21 17.34 0.48
C VAL A 24 -2.37 16.74 1.25
N GLU A 25 -2.99 15.71 0.70
CA GLU A 25 -4.11 14.98 1.31
C GLU A 25 -3.78 13.49 1.35
N GLY A 26 -4.08 12.83 2.48
CA GLY A 26 -3.86 11.40 2.68
C GLY A 26 -2.52 11.02 3.31
N ALA A 27 -1.55 11.94 3.39
CA ALA A 27 -0.24 11.70 4.00
C ALA A 27 -0.32 11.63 5.53
N ARG A 28 0.37 10.65 6.12
CA ARG A 28 0.58 10.49 7.58
C ARG A 28 2.04 10.22 7.90
N MET A 29 2.69 9.37 7.12
CA MET A 29 4.11 9.01 7.24
C MET A 29 4.98 9.76 6.23
N TYR A 30 4.37 10.17 5.12
CA TYR A 30 5.03 10.97 4.09
C TYR A 30 5.15 12.43 4.54
N ASP A 31 6.37 12.98 4.46
CA ASP A 31 6.61 14.39 4.81
C ASP A 31 6.07 15.33 3.73
N GLU A 32 5.04 16.10 4.06
CA GLU A 32 4.41 17.08 3.16
C GLU A 32 5.40 18.14 2.65
N SER A 33 6.46 18.45 3.40
CA SER A 33 7.47 19.42 2.98
C SER A 33 8.20 18.98 1.71
N SER A 34 8.33 17.67 1.49
CA SER A 34 8.95 17.12 0.27
C SER A 34 8.18 17.45 -1.01
N VAL A 35 6.85 17.63 -0.92
CA VAL A 35 6.03 18.07 -2.06
C VAL A 35 6.25 19.55 -2.36
N ALA A 36 6.36 20.39 -1.32
CA ALA A 36 6.64 21.82 -1.48
C ALA A 36 7.99 22.03 -2.15
N ASP A 37 9.02 21.24 -1.76
CA ASP A 37 10.34 21.28 -2.38
C ASP A 37 10.29 20.80 -3.85
N ALA A 38 9.52 19.77 -4.14
CA ALA A 38 9.33 19.28 -5.50
C ALA A 38 8.64 20.29 -6.42
N LEU A 39 7.80 21.17 -5.85
CA LEU A 39 7.09 22.23 -6.55
C LEU A 39 7.84 23.57 -6.60
N ALA A 40 8.90 23.75 -5.80
CA ALA A 40 9.65 24.99 -5.74
C ALA A 40 10.20 25.45 -7.11
N ASP A 41 10.46 24.50 -8.00
CA ASP A 41 10.92 24.76 -9.36
C ASP A 41 9.78 25.17 -10.34
N HIS A 42 8.50 25.10 -9.92
CA HIS A 42 7.33 25.37 -10.75
C HIS A 42 6.61 26.66 -10.31
N ALA A 43 6.97 27.79 -10.92
CA ALA A 43 6.35 29.07 -10.61
C ALA A 43 4.95 29.25 -11.23
N SER A 44 4.53 28.41 -12.19
CA SER A 44 3.27 28.55 -12.92
C SER A 44 2.60 27.20 -13.17
N LEU A 45 1.27 27.16 -13.05
CA LEU A 45 0.46 25.98 -13.40
C LEU A 45 0.61 25.57 -14.87
N LEU A 46 0.96 26.52 -15.75
CA LEU A 46 1.18 26.22 -17.19
C LEU A 46 2.41 25.36 -17.45
N THR A 47 3.41 25.41 -16.57
CA THR A 47 4.64 24.62 -16.69
C THR A 47 4.66 23.42 -15.77
N LEU A 48 3.62 23.24 -14.96
CA LEU A 48 3.52 22.09 -14.07
C LEU A 48 3.35 20.79 -14.88
N ASN A 49 4.31 19.90 -14.74
CA ASN A 49 4.21 18.55 -15.25
C ASN A 49 3.66 17.64 -14.14
N ARG A 50 2.36 17.34 -14.20
CA ARG A 50 1.67 16.51 -13.21
C ARG A 50 2.31 15.14 -13.06
N GLN A 51 2.56 14.46 -14.17
CA GLN A 51 3.15 13.13 -14.18
C GLN A 51 4.52 13.12 -13.50
N LEU A 52 5.37 14.08 -13.83
CA LEU A 52 6.70 14.18 -13.21
C LEU A 52 6.62 14.41 -11.69
N LEU A 53 5.62 15.19 -11.25
CA LEU A 53 5.39 15.41 -9.83
C LEU A 53 4.84 14.15 -9.14
N GLU A 54 3.89 13.46 -9.76
CA GLU A 54 3.37 12.15 -9.30
C GLU A 54 4.51 11.15 -9.16
N ASP A 55 5.32 10.93 -10.21
CA ASP A 55 6.47 10.02 -10.20
C ASP A 55 7.47 10.38 -9.09
N ARG A 56 7.68 11.68 -8.84
CA ARG A 56 8.60 12.13 -7.79
C ARG A 56 8.06 11.86 -6.39
N VAL A 57 6.78 12.04 -6.17
CA VAL A 57 6.11 11.73 -4.89
C VAL A 57 6.10 10.21 -4.67
N GLU A 58 5.78 9.42 -5.70
CA GLU A 58 5.77 7.96 -5.69
C GLU A 58 7.16 7.33 -5.53
N SER A 59 8.23 8.11 -5.78
CA SER A 59 9.60 7.65 -5.48
C SER A 59 9.87 7.46 -3.98
N ASN A 60 9.04 8.05 -3.12
CA ASN A 60 9.10 7.79 -1.68
C ASN A 60 8.52 6.41 -1.37
N VAL A 61 9.27 5.61 -0.61
CA VAL A 61 8.89 4.22 -0.32
C VAL A 61 7.57 4.09 0.45
N TRP A 62 7.14 5.12 1.20
CA TRP A 62 5.85 5.13 1.90
C TRP A 62 4.66 5.42 0.98
N VAL A 63 4.91 5.94 -0.22
CA VAL A 63 3.84 6.31 -1.15
C VAL A 63 3.57 5.17 -2.12
N GLU A 64 2.36 4.64 -2.10
CA GLU A 64 1.87 3.63 -3.04
C GLU A 64 1.45 4.28 -4.36
N SER A 65 0.65 5.35 -4.26
CA SER A 65 0.23 6.14 -5.41
C SER A 65 0.08 7.62 -5.07
N ALA A 66 0.26 8.48 -6.07
CA ALA A 66 0.02 9.90 -5.94
C ALA A 66 -0.80 10.42 -7.12
N LYS A 67 -1.69 11.37 -6.86
CA LYS A 67 -2.49 12.02 -7.89
C LYS A 67 -2.46 13.53 -7.73
N VAL A 68 -2.02 14.22 -8.77
CA VAL A 68 -1.91 15.68 -8.78
C VAL A 68 -3.12 16.31 -9.46
N ASN A 69 -3.76 17.22 -8.74
CA ASN A 69 -4.88 18.01 -9.22
C ASN A 69 -4.56 19.50 -9.08
N GLU A 70 -4.80 20.27 -10.13
CA GLU A 70 -4.57 21.72 -10.15
C GLU A 70 -5.89 22.49 -10.21
N SER A 71 -6.01 23.51 -9.38
CA SER A 71 -7.12 24.44 -9.42
C SER A 71 -6.71 25.76 -10.08
N TRP A 72 -7.03 25.91 -11.35
CA TRP A 72 -6.73 27.12 -12.14
C TRP A 72 -7.33 28.39 -11.54
N LYS A 73 -8.47 28.27 -10.84
CA LYS A 73 -9.15 29.40 -10.20
C LYS A 73 -8.43 29.90 -8.96
N SER A 74 -7.97 28.99 -8.12
CA SER A 74 -7.31 29.33 -6.84
C SER A 74 -5.79 29.41 -6.95
N GLY A 75 -5.18 28.78 -7.93
CA GLY A 75 -3.74 28.61 -8.05
C GLY A 75 -3.18 27.55 -7.08
N ILE A 76 -4.04 26.67 -6.54
CA ILE A 76 -3.63 25.62 -5.59
C ILE A 76 -3.41 24.32 -6.36
N VAL A 77 -2.29 23.66 -6.06
CA VAL A 77 -1.99 22.28 -6.47
C VAL A 77 -2.32 21.35 -5.29
N THR A 78 -3.20 20.40 -5.51
CA THR A 78 -3.53 19.37 -4.52
C THR A 78 -2.89 18.06 -4.93
N VAL A 79 -2.07 17.48 -4.05
CA VAL A 79 -1.46 16.16 -4.21
C VAL A 79 -2.19 15.20 -3.27
N GLN A 80 -2.94 14.27 -3.83
CA GLN A 80 -3.57 13.19 -3.10
C GLN A 80 -2.58 12.04 -3.03
N VAL A 81 -2.23 11.61 -1.82
CA VAL A 81 -1.27 10.54 -1.56
C VAL A 81 -2.00 9.35 -0.97
N GLU A 82 -1.78 8.18 -1.54
CA GLU A 82 -2.15 6.91 -0.95
C GLU A 82 -0.88 6.28 -0.37
N GLU A 83 -0.86 6.08 0.94
CA GLU A 83 0.31 5.52 1.61
C GLU A 83 0.23 4.01 1.68
N ARG A 84 1.40 3.35 1.54
CA ARG A 84 1.55 1.92 1.75
C ARG A 84 1.17 1.54 3.16
N ARG A 85 0.41 0.45 3.28
CA ARG A 85 0.00 -0.09 4.56
C ARG A 85 0.96 -1.20 4.98
N PRO A 86 1.53 -1.12 6.19
CA PRO A 86 2.32 -2.22 6.74
C PRO A 86 1.40 -3.42 7.04
N VAL A 87 1.84 -4.62 6.64
CA VAL A 87 1.11 -5.89 6.82
C VAL A 87 1.89 -6.92 7.63
N LEU A 88 3.20 -6.70 7.81
CA LEU A 88 4.08 -7.51 8.62
C LEU A 88 5.07 -6.63 9.38
N TYR A 89 5.24 -6.93 10.67
CA TYR A 89 6.36 -6.45 11.48
C TYR A 89 7.16 -7.65 11.97
N ALA A 90 8.41 -7.74 11.54
CA ALA A 90 9.27 -8.86 11.85
C ALA A 90 10.62 -8.41 12.39
N GLU A 91 11.28 -9.29 13.14
CA GLU A 91 12.71 -9.22 13.39
C GLU A 91 13.42 -10.38 12.72
N ALA A 92 14.44 -10.06 11.93
CA ALA A 92 15.32 -11.05 11.31
C ALA A 92 16.79 -10.65 11.54
N ASP A 93 17.58 -11.56 12.11
CA ASP A 93 19.01 -11.34 12.41
C ASP A 93 19.27 -10.04 13.24
N GLY A 94 18.40 -9.71 14.16
CA GLY A 94 18.50 -8.50 15.00
C GLY A 94 18.17 -7.19 14.29
N ARG A 95 17.55 -7.27 13.10
CA ARG A 95 17.06 -6.13 12.32
C ARG A 95 15.55 -6.14 12.28
N GLU A 96 14.95 -5.02 12.61
CA GLU A 96 13.51 -4.82 12.42
C GLU A 96 13.17 -4.61 10.95
N ILE A 97 12.15 -5.29 10.49
CA ILE A 97 11.67 -5.28 9.11
C ILE A 97 10.17 -5.05 9.12
N ILE A 98 9.72 -4.08 8.34
CA ILE A 98 8.30 -3.79 8.13
C ILE A 98 8.02 -4.00 6.65
N LEU A 99 7.03 -4.83 6.33
CA LEU A 99 6.62 -5.07 4.94
C LEU A 99 5.25 -4.49 4.66
N SER A 100 5.10 -3.93 3.47
CA SER A 100 3.82 -3.46 2.94
C SER A 100 3.07 -4.54 2.18
N SER A 101 1.78 -4.28 1.91
CA SER A 101 0.90 -5.18 1.15
C SER A 101 1.37 -5.46 -0.28
N ASP A 102 2.16 -4.57 -0.87
CA ASP A 102 2.79 -4.73 -2.19
C ASP A 102 4.22 -5.30 -2.13
N GLY A 103 4.60 -5.89 -0.99
CA GLY A 103 5.87 -6.59 -0.81
C GLY A 103 7.09 -5.67 -0.78
N ARG A 104 6.98 -4.44 -0.27
CA ARG A 104 8.11 -3.52 -0.09
C ARG A 104 8.52 -3.42 1.37
N GLU A 105 9.81 -3.28 1.62
CA GLU A 105 10.31 -2.96 2.96
C GLU A 105 10.12 -1.47 3.23
N LEU A 106 9.41 -1.16 4.32
CA LEU A 106 9.14 0.20 4.77
C LEU A 106 10.12 0.63 5.86
N PRO A 107 10.73 1.81 5.79
CA PRO A 107 11.61 2.31 6.83
C PRO A 107 10.84 2.87 8.03
N GLY A 108 11.42 2.76 9.21
CA GLY A 108 10.90 3.40 10.42
C GLY A 108 9.87 2.57 11.20
N LEU A 109 9.06 3.24 12.05
CA LEU A 109 8.21 2.61 13.06
C LEU A 109 6.76 2.34 12.63
N GLY A 110 6.48 2.24 11.34
CA GLY A 110 5.12 2.05 10.81
C GLY A 110 4.44 0.73 11.19
N GLY A 111 5.19 -0.24 11.73
CA GLY A 111 4.67 -1.53 12.19
C GLY A 111 4.14 -1.56 13.62
N ALA A 112 4.11 -0.42 14.33
CA ALA A 112 3.75 -0.38 15.75
C ALA A 112 2.33 -0.90 16.09
N SER A 113 1.46 -1.07 15.11
CA SER A 113 0.12 -1.64 15.28
C SER A 113 0.04 -3.13 14.97
N LEU A 114 1.15 -3.77 14.53
CA LEU A 114 1.23 -5.17 14.19
C LEU A 114 2.01 -5.94 15.25
N ASP A 115 1.64 -7.20 15.46
CA ASP A 115 2.40 -8.09 16.31
C ASP A 115 3.75 -8.39 15.68
N ARG A 116 4.81 -8.37 16.52
CA ARG A 116 6.16 -8.65 16.07
C ARG A 116 6.38 -10.14 15.91
N MET A 117 6.89 -10.55 14.77
CA MET A 117 7.23 -11.93 14.46
C MET A 117 8.76 -12.11 14.43
N GLU A 118 9.25 -13.23 14.96
CA GLU A 118 10.65 -13.62 14.78
C GLU A 118 10.75 -14.53 13.55
N LEU A 119 11.48 -14.07 12.54
CA LEU A 119 11.62 -14.75 11.26
C LEU A 119 13.10 -14.88 10.88
N ASP A 120 13.43 -15.87 10.06
CA ASP A 120 14.69 -15.91 9.37
C ASP A 120 14.63 -15.14 8.04
N ARG A 121 15.79 -14.93 7.41
CA ARG A 121 15.88 -14.17 6.15
C ARG A 121 15.15 -14.86 4.99
N ASP A 122 15.10 -16.17 4.98
CA ASP A 122 14.46 -16.93 3.92
C ASP A 122 12.94 -16.78 4.03
N GLN A 123 12.42 -16.81 5.26
CA GLN A 123 11.00 -16.53 5.53
C GLN A 123 10.62 -15.10 5.15
N VAL A 124 11.44 -14.10 5.48
CA VAL A 124 11.17 -12.70 5.08
C VAL A 124 11.12 -12.57 3.56
N ARG A 125 12.07 -13.19 2.84
CA ARG A 125 12.08 -13.18 1.37
C ARG A 125 10.85 -13.87 0.79
N GLU A 126 10.47 -15.02 1.36
CA GLU A 126 9.28 -15.76 0.95
C GLU A 126 8.01 -14.91 1.07
N ILE A 127 7.88 -14.15 2.18
CA ILE A 127 6.71 -13.28 2.38
C ILE A 127 6.75 -12.08 1.41
N LEU A 128 7.92 -11.51 1.15
CA LEU A 128 8.06 -10.44 0.15
C LEU A 128 7.55 -10.90 -1.22
N GLU A 129 8.01 -12.05 -1.69
CA GLU A 129 7.60 -12.64 -2.96
C GLU A 129 6.10 -12.97 -2.95
N PHE A 130 5.60 -13.50 -1.85
CA PHE A 130 4.18 -13.81 -1.64
C PHE A 130 3.29 -12.56 -1.67
N ALA A 131 3.64 -11.51 -0.92
CA ALA A 131 2.87 -10.27 -0.88
C ALA A 131 2.85 -9.58 -2.26
N ASN A 132 4.00 -9.53 -2.93
CA ASN A 132 4.08 -8.98 -4.29
C ASN A 132 3.21 -9.78 -5.28
N MET A 133 3.26 -11.10 -5.24
CA MET A 133 2.43 -11.95 -6.10
C MET A 133 0.93 -11.73 -5.86
N LEU A 134 0.48 -11.63 -4.61
CA LEU A 134 -0.91 -11.33 -4.29
C LEU A 134 -1.31 -9.95 -4.79
N HIS A 135 -0.46 -8.95 -4.60
CA HIS A 135 -0.69 -7.59 -5.08
C HIS A 135 -0.83 -7.55 -6.62
N GLU A 136 0.03 -8.25 -7.37
CA GLU A 136 -0.06 -8.37 -8.83
C GLU A 136 -1.37 -9.02 -9.32
N THR A 137 -1.97 -9.87 -8.48
CA THR A 137 -3.29 -10.48 -8.76
C THR A 137 -4.47 -9.65 -8.25
N GLY A 138 -4.21 -8.46 -7.71
CA GLY A 138 -5.25 -7.54 -7.22
C GLY A 138 -5.71 -7.80 -5.79
N ILE A 139 -5.07 -8.73 -5.07
CA ILE A 139 -5.40 -9.06 -3.68
C ILE A 139 -4.53 -8.23 -2.74
N SER A 140 -5.16 -7.42 -1.89
CA SER A 140 -4.47 -6.66 -0.85
C SER A 140 -4.51 -7.40 0.48
N LEU A 141 -3.33 -7.64 1.06
CA LEU A 141 -3.20 -8.17 2.41
C LEU A 141 -3.53 -7.09 3.45
N ASP A 142 -4.25 -7.47 4.50
CA ASP A 142 -4.42 -6.63 5.69
C ASP A 142 -3.31 -6.90 6.72
N SER A 143 -2.95 -8.20 6.90
CA SER A 143 -1.85 -8.63 7.77
C SER A 143 -1.32 -10.02 7.37
N VAL A 144 -0.09 -10.30 7.79
CA VAL A 144 0.46 -11.66 7.89
C VAL A 144 0.43 -12.03 9.36
N ASP A 145 -0.33 -13.06 9.70
CA ASP A 145 -0.66 -13.39 11.09
C ASP A 145 0.22 -14.51 11.65
N GLU A 146 0.57 -15.51 10.82
CA GLU A 146 1.39 -16.65 11.23
C GLU A 146 2.11 -17.29 10.02
N ILE A 147 3.29 -17.82 10.29
CA ILE A 147 4.08 -18.57 9.30
C ILE A 147 4.60 -19.81 10.00
N ASP A 148 4.17 -20.95 9.50
CA ASP A 148 4.60 -22.24 10.01
C ASP A 148 5.08 -23.19 8.89
N GLY A 149 5.36 -24.46 9.25
CA GLY A 149 5.78 -25.48 8.28
C GLY A 149 4.68 -25.88 7.29
N GLU A 150 3.41 -25.59 7.59
CA GLU A 150 2.25 -25.98 6.79
C GLU A 150 1.80 -24.84 5.84
N GLY A 151 2.07 -23.57 6.19
CA GLY A 151 1.61 -22.46 5.36
C GLY A 151 1.87 -21.06 5.91
N ILE A 152 1.18 -20.12 5.31
CA ILE A 152 1.14 -18.71 5.70
C ILE A 152 -0.31 -18.36 6.00
N THR A 153 -0.59 -17.97 7.23
CA THR A 153 -1.91 -17.46 7.64
C THR A 153 -1.90 -15.94 7.52
N THR A 154 -2.90 -15.41 6.84
CA THR A 154 -3.03 -13.99 6.55
C THR A 154 -4.45 -13.52 6.79
N THR A 155 -4.62 -12.22 6.92
CA THR A 155 -5.93 -11.57 6.82
C THR A 155 -6.04 -10.84 5.48
N VAL A 156 -7.13 -11.10 4.75
CA VAL A 156 -7.49 -10.46 3.47
C VAL A 156 -8.94 -9.98 3.57
N GLU A 157 -9.17 -8.71 3.39
CA GLU A 157 -10.50 -8.07 3.54
C GLU A 157 -11.19 -8.45 4.87
N GLY A 158 -10.44 -8.48 5.97
CA GLY A 158 -10.93 -8.84 7.29
C GLY A 158 -11.30 -10.31 7.47
N ARG A 159 -10.84 -11.21 6.59
CA ARG A 159 -11.08 -12.67 6.62
C ARG A 159 -9.76 -13.41 6.72
N SER A 160 -9.73 -14.47 7.52
CA SER A 160 -8.54 -15.32 7.64
C SER A 160 -8.38 -16.21 6.42
N VAL A 161 -7.21 -16.17 5.81
CA VAL A 161 -6.86 -16.97 4.62
C VAL A 161 -5.56 -17.70 4.89
N ILE A 162 -5.58 -19.02 4.71
CA ILE A 162 -4.41 -19.88 4.91
C ILE A 162 -3.92 -20.35 3.55
N PHE A 163 -2.72 -19.94 3.19
CA PHE A 163 -2.05 -20.37 1.96
C PHE A 163 -1.03 -21.47 2.23
N SER A 164 -0.74 -22.30 1.25
CA SER A 164 0.44 -23.15 1.29
C SER A 164 1.70 -22.29 1.12
N ARG A 165 2.86 -22.74 1.57
CA ARG A 165 4.14 -22.02 1.35
C ARG A 165 4.49 -21.86 -0.15
N ALA A 166 4.03 -22.78 -0.99
CA ALA A 166 4.18 -22.70 -2.44
C ALA A 166 2.88 -22.15 -3.07
N VAL A 167 2.58 -20.88 -2.82
CA VAL A 167 1.42 -20.22 -3.41
C VAL A 167 1.62 -20.04 -4.91
N SER A 168 0.55 -20.24 -5.68
CA SER A 168 0.53 -20.00 -7.12
C SER A 168 -0.49 -18.93 -7.47
N ASP A 169 -0.24 -18.21 -8.58
CA ASP A 169 -1.18 -17.21 -9.15
C ASP A 169 -2.59 -17.78 -9.29
N ARG A 170 -2.72 -19.08 -9.58
CA ARG A 170 -4.02 -19.76 -9.71
C ARG A 170 -4.78 -19.81 -8.38
N GLN A 171 -4.08 -19.95 -7.26
CA GLN A 171 -4.70 -19.97 -5.92
C GLN A 171 -5.15 -18.55 -5.55
N ALA A 172 -4.36 -17.53 -5.88
CA ALA A 172 -4.73 -16.14 -5.68
C ALA A 172 -5.99 -15.76 -6.47
N VAL A 173 -6.02 -16.05 -7.78
CA VAL A 173 -7.20 -15.82 -8.62
C VAL A 173 -8.42 -16.62 -8.16
N ALA A 174 -8.21 -17.86 -7.67
CA ALA A 174 -9.30 -18.68 -7.13
C ALA A 174 -9.88 -18.07 -5.84
N LEU A 175 -9.04 -17.45 -5.00
CA LEU A 175 -9.47 -16.83 -3.75
C LEU A 175 -10.51 -15.73 -4.00
N GLU A 176 -10.26 -14.80 -4.92
CA GLU A 176 -11.18 -13.71 -5.24
C GLU A 176 -12.57 -14.25 -5.61
N ASN A 177 -12.60 -15.25 -6.50
CA ASN A 177 -13.86 -15.87 -6.94
C ASN A 177 -14.59 -16.58 -5.78
N ILE A 178 -13.84 -17.25 -4.90
CA ILE A 178 -14.43 -17.99 -3.78
C ILE A 178 -14.94 -17.04 -2.71
N MET A 179 -14.21 -15.97 -2.42
CA MET A 179 -14.64 -14.94 -1.47
C MET A 179 -15.93 -14.28 -1.94
N ALA A 180 -16.06 -14.02 -3.25
CA ALA A 180 -17.29 -13.47 -3.83
C ALA A 180 -18.48 -14.45 -3.75
N GLN A 181 -18.25 -15.76 -3.88
CA GLN A 181 -19.30 -16.79 -3.78
C GLN A 181 -19.72 -17.06 -2.32
N HIS A 182 -18.84 -16.78 -1.35
CA HIS A 182 -19.07 -17.05 0.07
C HIS A 182 -18.87 -15.76 0.92
N PRO A 183 -19.75 -14.76 0.78
CA PRO A 183 -19.56 -13.45 1.44
C PRO A 183 -19.60 -13.53 2.97
N ASP A 184 -20.29 -14.51 3.54
CA ASP A 184 -20.43 -14.71 4.98
C ASP A 184 -19.30 -15.56 5.60
N ALA A 185 -18.46 -16.18 4.78
CA ALA A 185 -17.36 -17.00 5.27
C ALA A 185 -16.24 -16.13 5.85
N ARG A 186 -15.63 -16.61 6.93
CA ARG A 186 -14.58 -15.91 7.67
C ARG A 186 -13.22 -16.56 7.55
N VAL A 187 -13.17 -17.82 7.13
CA VAL A 187 -11.94 -18.60 7.01
C VAL A 187 -11.91 -19.30 5.67
N PHE A 188 -10.80 -19.19 4.96
CA PHE A 188 -10.53 -19.87 3.70
C PHE A 188 -9.19 -20.61 3.80
N ASP A 189 -9.19 -21.92 3.64
CA ASP A 189 -7.97 -22.73 3.62
C ASP A 189 -7.67 -23.19 2.19
N LEU A 190 -6.59 -22.65 1.64
CA LEU A 190 -6.10 -22.92 0.28
C LEU A 190 -4.83 -23.80 0.26
N ARG A 191 -4.45 -24.42 1.37
CA ARG A 191 -3.24 -25.27 1.43
C ARG A 191 -3.28 -26.46 0.49
N SER A 192 -4.47 -26.97 0.20
CA SER A 192 -4.63 -28.10 -0.71
C SER A 192 -4.85 -27.66 -2.15
N PRO A 193 -4.00 -28.08 -3.11
CA PRO A 193 -4.19 -27.75 -4.52
C PRO A 193 -5.56 -28.22 -5.03
N GLY A 194 -6.33 -27.30 -5.60
CA GLY A 194 -7.64 -27.59 -6.19
C GLY A 194 -8.80 -27.80 -5.23
N ARG A 195 -8.60 -27.64 -3.92
CA ARG A 195 -9.66 -27.71 -2.92
C ARG A 195 -9.57 -26.55 -1.95
N VAL A 196 -10.62 -25.76 -1.86
CA VAL A 196 -10.74 -24.70 -0.84
C VAL A 196 -11.70 -25.20 0.23
N VAL A 197 -11.28 -25.10 1.48
CA VAL A 197 -12.13 -25.35 2.63
C VAL A 197 -12.62 -24.01 3.16
N VAL A 198 -13.93 -23.84 3.18
CA VAL A 198 -14.59 -22.62 3.67
C VAL A 198 -15.15 -22.91 5.05
N GLY A 199 -14.75 -22.16 6.07
CA GLY A 199 -15.13 -22.35 7.45
C GLY A 199 -15.88 -21.15 8.03
N ALA A 200 -16.73 -21.44 9.02
CA ALA A 200 -17.24 -20.42 9.95
C ALA A 200 -16.13 -20.08 10.99
N PRO A 201 -16.17 -18.89 11.65
CA PRO A 201 -15.19 -18.56 12.67
C PRO A 201 -15.19 -19.64 13.77
N VAL A 202 -13.98 -20.07 14.14
CA VAL A 202 -13.80 -20.96 15.31
C VAL A 202 -14.31 -20.19 16.53
N GLN A 203 -15.46 -20.56 17.05
CA GLN A 203 -15.92 -20.06 18.34
C GLN A 203 -14.90 -20.53 19.39
N GLY A 204 -14.14 -19.59 19.93
CA GLY A 204 -13.21 -19.86 21.02
C GLY A 204 -13.93 -20.57 22.12
N ASN A 205 -13.51 -21.81 22.40
CA ASN A 205 -14.02 -22.66 23.48
C ASN A 205 -13.62 -22.00 24.81
N THR A 206 -14.47 -21.13 25.32
CA THR A 206 -14.38 -20.61 26.69
C THR A 206 -14.59 -21.84 27.61
N LYS A 207 -13.48 -22.45 28.06
CA LYS A 207 -13.51 -23.37 29.17
C LYS A 207 -14.13 -22.63 30.36
N SER A 208 -15.39 -22.86 30.57
CA SER A 208 -16.04 -22.55 31.85
C SER A 208 -15.40 -23.47 32.91
N ASP A 209 -14.47 -22.88 33.65
CA ASP A 209 -13.93 -23.51 34.88
C ASP A 209 -15.02 -23.40 35.96
N THR A 210 -15.91 -24.39 35.95
CA THR A 210 -16.89 -24.58 37.03
C THR A 210 -16.17 -25.35 38.12
N ARG A 211 -15.56 -24.62 39.06
CA ARG A 211 -15.22 -25.20 40.37
C ARG A 211 -16.50 -25.21 41.20
N GLY A 212 -17.06 -26.38 41.40
CA GLY A 212 -17.92 -26.74 42.52
C GLY A 212 -17.10 -27.27 43.68
#